data_1712e5c2c350ec9f986781f23a522522
#
_entry.id   1712e5c2c350ec9f986781f23a522522
#
_cell.length_a   1.000
_cell.length_b   1.000
_cell.length_c   1.000
_cell.angle_alpha   90.00
_cell.angle_beta   90.00
_cell.angle_gamma   90.00
#
_symmetry.space_group_name_H-M   'P 1'
#
loop_
_entity.id
_entity.type
_entity.pdbx_description
1 polymer ?
#
loop_
_entity_poly.entity_id
_entity_poly.type
_entity_poly.pdbx_seq_one_letter_code
_entity_poly.pdbx_strand_id
1 'polypeptide(L)'
;GMISRCGLLNASQAGTGDDKVWEDINDLFSDYRQPAGSAPAIVASVGRPFYSVATGHPTRESIPIYFIGVWETVGALGIPDDMALANLLDDPKKYAFHDTSLSPIVEHARHALALDEQRQSFIPTLWDNVADNPKVKQRWFAGVHADVGGGYAQCGLSDITLQWMMAEAAGLGLTLLPGIDAQLAPDPHGLLHDSVTGIFKLLHTCPRSVPRIVAGSPDVDASVIQRQSQPILLHGRYRPVTDVTAEHPATFDVFARERWNATGIWLEAGVEYRFTATGKWLDGSVPCEAGGTDDGKFYPGEAAQIMASVSDKLEALWKGATKNQDVDFWLSRRVGTAPWFALIGVVANHADPAPDAPEPRHEIVVIGRGCRFTPAKSGYFYAYANDAWQMYDNNRGSVSLTISR
;
A
#
# COMPACT_ATOMS: atom_id res chain seq x y z
N GLY A 1 -11.32 -3.75 16.58
CA GLY A 1 -10.41 -3.43 17.70
C GLY A 1 -11.17 -2.87 18.91
N MET A 2 -11.63 -1.60 18.86
CA MET A 2 -12.23 -0.92 20.01
C MET A 2 -13.42 -1.69 20.60
N ILE A 3 -14.39 -2.14 19.79
CA ILE A 3 -15.55 -2.92 20.28
C ILE A 3 -15.09 -4.23 20.95
N SER A 4 -14.11 -4.90 20.37
CA SER A 4 -13.56 -6.14 20.93
C SER A 4 -12.89 -5.92 22.29
N ARG A 5 -12.13 -4.83 22.42
CA ARG A 5 -11.39 -4.53 23.65
C ARG A 5 -12.24 -3.86 24.74
N CYS A 6 -13.11 -2.94 24.32
CA CYS A 6 -13.86 -2.07 25.24
C CYS A 6 -15.35 -2.41 25.36
N GLY A 7 -15.89 -3.28 24.50
CA GLY A 7 -17.31 -3.54 24.42
C GLY A 7 -18.08 -2.47 23.64
N LEU A 8 -19.40 -2.61 23.56
CA LEU A 8 -20.30 -1.66 22.90
C LEU A 8 -21.12 -0.91 23.94
N LEU A 9 -20.92 0.40 24.07
CA LEU A 9 -21.66 1.26 25.01
C LEU A 9 -23.14 1.33 24.61
N ASN A 10 -24.01 1.16 25.58
CA ASN A 10 -25.45 1.35 25.41
C ASN A 10 -25.84 2.80 25.68
N ALA A 11 -25.75 3.64 24.68
CA ALA A 11 -26.04 5.07 24.80
C ALA A 11 -27.48 5.38 25.24
N SER A 12 -28.44 4.50 24.92
CA SER A 12 -29.84 4.71 25.32
C SER A 12 -30.10 4.55 26.82
N GLN A 13 -29.24 3.80 27.51
CA GLN A 13 -29.31 3.62 28.98
C GLN A 13 -28.37 4.56 29.73
N ALA A 14 -27.51 5.27 29.07
CA ALA A 14 -26.57 6.21 29.69
C ALA A 14 -27.26 7.41 30.35
N GLY A 15 -28.55 7.64 30.11
CA GLY A 15 -29.44 8.51 30.90
C GLY A 15 -29.10 9.99 30.95
N THR A 16 -28.15 10.46 30.15
CA THR A 16 -27.59 11.82 30.18
C THR A 16 -27.29 12.28 28.79
N GLY A 17 -27.40 13.54 28.50
CA GLY A 17 -27.29 14.13 27.18
C GLY A 17 -26.06 13.70 26.36
N ASP A 18 -26.05 14.04 25.11
CA ASP A 18 -25.04 13.65 24.08
C ASP A 18 -23.57 13.88 24.53
N ASP A 19 -23.32 14.96 25.30
CA ASP A 19 -21.97 15.30 25.78
C ASP A 19 -21.38 14.19 26.67
N LYS A 20 -22.21 13.60 27.58
CA LYS A 20 -21.75 12.51 28.44
C LYS A 20 -21.43 11.23 27.71
N VAL A 21 -22.20 10.93 26.66
CA VAL A 21 -21.93 9.79 25.76
C VAL A 21 -20.60 9.98 25.04
N TRP A 22 -20.32 11.19 24.56
CA TRP A 22 -19.06 11.50 23.91
C TRP A 22 -17.86 11.46 24.86
N GLU A 23 -17.99 11.92 26.10
CA GLU A 23 -16.95 11.76 27.12
C GLU A 23 -16.63 10.28 27.34
N ASP A 24 -17.66 9.45 27.50
CA ASP A 24 -17.50 8.01 27.70
C ASP A 24 -16.85 7.30 26.52
N ILE A 25 -17.19 7.70 25.31
CA ILE A 25 -16.54 7.18 24.07
C ILE A 25 -15.07 7.59 24.01
N ASN A 26 -14.74 8.84 24.33
CA ASN A 26 -13.36 9.33 24.33
C ASN A 26 -12.49 8.62 25.36
N ASP A 27 -13.04 8.36 26.54
CA ASP A 27 -12.37 7.59 27.58
C ASP A 27 -12.09 6.14 27.12
N LEU A 28 -13.09 5.47 26.51
CA LEU A 28 -12.94 4.14 25.96
C LEU A 28 -11.94 4.10 24.79
N PHE A 29 -11.90 5.15 23.97
CA PHE A 29 -10.91 5.27 22.92
C PHE A 29 -9.49 5.46 23.46
N SER A 30 -9.35 6.23 24.54
CA SER A 30 -8.08 6.41 25.24
C SER A 30 -7.57 5.10 25.84
N ASP A 31 -8.46 4.29 26.41
CA ASP A 31 -8.15 2.94 26.89
C ASP A 31 -7.74 2.00 25.77
N TYR A 32 -8.46 2.04 24.63
CA TYR A 32 -8.13 1.24 23.47
C TYR A 32 -6.72 1.50 22.96
N ARG A 33 -6.25 2.75 23.03
CA ARG A 33 -4.92 3.17 22.57
C ARG A 33 -3.77 2.74 23.48
N GLN A 34 -4.05 2.26 24.72
CA GLN A 34 -2.99 1.76 25.59
C GLN A 34 -2.37 0.46 25.07
N PRO A 35 -1.07 0.22 25.31
CA PRO A 35 -0.41 -1.02 24.90
C PRO A 35 -1.17 -2.27 25.32
N ALA A 36 -1.12 -3.32 24.50
CA ALA A 36 -1.71 -4.61 24.83
C ALA A 36 -1.11 -5.13 26.16
N GLY A 37 -1.99 -5.53 27.09
CA GLY A 37 -1.59 -6.01 28.43
C GLY A 37 -1.63 -4.95 29.53
N SER A 38 -1.81 -3.68 29.21
CA SER A 38 -2.18 -2.69 30.22
C SER A 38 -3.57 -3.00 30.74
N ALA A 39 -3.74 -3.17 32.05
CA ALA A 39 -5.07 -3.31 32.63
C ALA A 39 -5.85 -2.04 32.30
N PRO A 40 -7.07 -2.15 31.76
CA PRO A 40 -7.88 -0.96 31.47
C PRO A 40 -8.22 -0.25 32.76
N ALA A 41 -7.55 0.87 33.00
CA ALA A 41 -7.71 1.61 34.28
C ALA A 41 -9.12 2.20 34.44
N ILE A 42 -9.80 2.49 33.35
CA ILE A 42 -11.09 3.20 33.36
C ILE A 42 -12.28 2.23 33.46
N VAL A 43 -12.09 1.01 33.08
CA VAL A 43 -13.18 0.04 33.02
C VAL A 43 -13.65 -0.48 34.38
N ALA A 44 -12.80 -0.41 35.37
CA ALA A 44 -13.17 -0.74 36.73
C ALA A 44 -14.03 0.35 37.41
N SER A 45 -14.03 1.55 36.84
CA SER A 45 -14.78 2.65 37.41
C SER A 45 -16.08 2.87 36.67
N VAL A 46 -17.15 2.49 37.33
CA VAL A 46 -18.46 3.09 37.19
C VAL A 46 -19.39 2.48 36.15
N GLY A 47 -20.41 1.76 36.64
CA GLY A 47 -21.78 1.65 36.19
C GLY A 47 -22.23 2.05 34.78
N ARG A 48 -21.31 2.06 33.80
CA ARG A 48 -21.61 2.37 32.39
C ARG A 48 -22.38 1.20 31.80
N PRO A 49 -23.49 1.45 31.15
CA PRO A 49 -24.27 0.41 30.52
C PRO A 49 -23.60 -0.04 29.22
N PHE A 50 -23.25 -1.31 29.13
CA PHE A 50 -22.79 -1.95 27.89
C PHE A 50 -23.86 -2.91 27.39
N TYR A 51 -23.92 -3.07 26.05
CA TYR A 51 -24.70 -4.14 25.48
C TYR A 51 -24.04 -5.48 25.81
N SER A 52 -24.85 -6.45 26.19
CA SER A 52 -24.43 -7.83 26.41
C SER A 52 -25.41 -8.77 25.74
N VAL A 53 -24.89 -9.81 25.07
CA VAL A 53 -25.70 -10.88 24.45
C VAL A 53 -26.01 -11.97 25.49
N ALA A 54 -25.19 -12.12 26.51
CA ALA A 54 -25.39 -13.11 27.56
C ALA A 54 -26.28 -12.57 28.68
N THR A 55 -27.40 -13.21 28.90
CA THR A 55 -28.26 -12.94 30.07
C THR A 55 -27.47 -13.28 31.32
N GLY A 56 -27.03 -12.26 32.05
CA GLY A 56 -26.53 -12.40 33.40
C GLY A 56 -25.09 -12.01 33.69
N HIS A 57 -24.24 -11.82 32.71
CA HIS A 57 -22.86 -11.32 32.92
C HIS A 57 -22.47 -10.33 31.86
N PRO A 58 -22.26 -9.05 32.18
CA PRO A 58 -21.69 -8.08 31.24
C PRO A 58 -20.20 -8.33 31.06
N THR A 59 -19.85 -9.33 30.26
CA THR A 59 -18.47 -9.48 29.78
C THR A 59 -18.34 -8.75 28.46
N ARG A 60 -17.37 -7.89 28.37
CA ARG A 60 -17.07 -7.06 27.19
C ARG A 60 -16.79 -7.85 25.94
N GLU A 61 -16.38 -9.09 26.08
CA GLU A 61 -16.01 -10.00 25.01
C GLU A 61 -17.20 -10.68 24.32
N SER A 62 -18.42 -10.40 24.76
CA SER A 62 -19.59 -11.21 24.40
C SER A 62 -20.44 -10.66 23.25
N ILE A 63 -20.07 -9.55 22.59
CA ILE A 63 -20.84 -9.03 21.48
C ILE A 63 -20.21 -9.45 20.17
N PRO A 64 -20.78 -10.44 19.45
CA PRO A 64 -20.28 -10.84 18.14
C PRO A 64 -20.54 -9.71 17.14
N ILE A 65 -19.56 -9.49 16.27
CA ILE A 65 -19.72 -8.67 15.08
C ILE A 65 -19.98 -9.62 13.92
N TYR A 66 -21.20 -9.65 13.43
CA TYR A 66 -21.60 -10.59 12.41
C TYR A 66 -20.90 -10.36 11.07
N PHE A 67 -20.73 -9.10 10.67
CA PHE A 67 -20.11 -8.72 9.42
C PHE A 67 -19.28 -7.45 9.54
N ILE A 68 -18.07 -7.46 8.95
CA ILE A 68 -17.26 -6.28 8.69
C ILE A 68 -16.95 -6.21 7.22
N GLY A 69 -17.31 -5.09 6.57
CA GLY A 69 -16.86 -4.74 5.21
C GLY A 69 -15.98 -3.51 5.26
N VAL A 70 -14.77 -3.61 4.75
CA VAL A 70 -13.81 -2.50 4.70
C VAL A 70 -13.18 -2.38 3.31
N TRP A 71 -12.81 -1.15 2.96
CA TRP A 71 -12.09 -0.81 1.75
C TRP A 71 -10.76 -0.18 2.15
N GLU A 72 -9.67 -0.65 1.54
CA GLU A 72 -8.38 0.01 1.55
C GLU A 72 -7.93 0.52 2.93
N THR A 73 -8.05 -0.31 3.96
CA THR A 73 -7.57 0.07 5.29
C THR A 73 -6.07 0.26 5.29
N VAL A 74 -5.60 1.41 5.74
CA VAL A 74 -4.18 1.75 5.85
C VAL A 74 -3.76 1.83 7.31
N GLY A 75 -2.57 1.33 7.63
CA GLY A 75 -2.08 1.17 9.01
C GLY A 75 -1.58 2.45 9.66
N ALA A 76 -1.15 3.42 8.88
CA ALA A 76 -0.89 4.76 9.35
C ALA A 76 -2.05 5.64 8.92
N LEU A 77 -2.41 6.64 9.72
CA LEU A 77 -3.42 7.62 9.32
C LEU A 77 -3.09 8.12 7.92
N GLY A 78 -3.84 7.61 6.94
CA GLY A 78 -3.87 8.21 5.63
C GLY A 78 -4.11 9.68 5.87
N ILE A 79 -3.20 10.52 5.37
CA ILE A 79 -3.26 11.95 5.61
C ILE A 79 -4.44 12.46 4.82
N PRO A 80 -5.51 12.87 5.47
CA PRO A 80 -6.51 13.67 4.84
C PRO A 80 -6.11 15.12 4.99
N ASP A 81 -6.24 15.85 3.92
CA ASP A 81 -6.31 17.29 3.85
C ASP A 81 -5.06 18.13 4.19
N ASP A 82 -5.02 19.29 3.62
CA ASP A 82 -3.99 20.32 3.60
C ASP A 82 -3.28 20.64 4.93
N MET A 83 -3.79 20.17 6.06
CA MET A 83 -3.20 20.35 7.40
C MET A 83 -2.38 19.14 7.90
N ALA A 84 -2.47 17.99 7.28
CA ALA A 84 -1.81 16.78 7.75
C ALA A 84 -0.31 16.72 7.41
N LEU A 85 0.19 17.59 6.55
CA LEU A 85 1.64 17.71 6.31
C LEU A 85 2.42 18.04 7.59
N ALA A 86 1.82 18.79 8.51
CA ALA A 86 2.43 19.06 9.82
C ALA A 86 2.46 17.81 10.72
N ASN A 87 1.52 16.87 10.51
CA ASN A 87 1.42 15.62 11.27
C ASN A 87 2.21 14.46 10.64
N LEU A 88 2.67 14.58 9.38
CA LEU A 88 3.63 13.65 8.76
C LEU A 88 4.97 13.61 9.49
N LEU A 89 5.24 14.65 10.27
CA LEU A 89 6.44 14.80 11.11
C LEU A 89 6.19 14.28 12.54
N ASP A 90 4.97 13.93 12.90
CA ASP A 90 4.65 13.27 14.17
C ASP A 90 5.04 11.77 14.08
N ASP A 91 5.43 11.22 15.22
CA ASP A 91 5.90 9.84 15.36
C ASP A 91 4.90 8.85 14.70
N PRO A 92 5.28 8.13 13.63
CA PRO A 92 4.40 7.15 12.97
C PRO A 92 3.89 6.07 13.92
N LYS A 93 4.65 5.77 14.98
CA LYS A 93 4.28 4.81 16.01
C LYS A 93 3.05 5.24 16.83
N LYS A 94 2.77 6.54 16.89
CA LYS A 94 1.61 7.09 17.60
C LYS A 94 0.27 6.70 16.95
N TYR A 95 0.30 6.42 15.66
CA TYR A 95 -0.89 6.17 14.82
C TYR A 95 -0.91 4.77 14.22
N ALA A 96 0.13 3.96 14.44
CA ALA A 96 0.16 2.57 13.96
C ALA A 96 -0.98 1.76 14.61
N PHE A 97 -1.64 0.92 13.83
CA PHE A 97 -2.56 -0.07 14.38
C PHE A 97 -1.77 -1.03 15.26
N HIS A 98 -2.24 -1.19 16.49
CA HIS A 98 -1.58 -2.08 17.45
C HIS A 98 -1.85 -3.58 17.18
N ASP A 99 -2.82 -3.89 16.32
CA ASP A 99 -3.23 -5.27 16.04
C ASP A 99 -3.81 -5.36 14.62
N THR A 100 -3.13 -6.10 13.77
CA THR A 100 -3.54 -6.43 12.40
C THR A 100 -4.36 -7.71 12.33
N SER A 101 -4.47 -8.43 13.46
CA SER A 101 -5.25 -9.65 13.53
C SER A 101 -6.74 -9.35 13.58
N LEU A 102 -7.52 -10.09 12.79
CA LEU A 102 -8.96 -10.03 12.88
C LEU A 102 -9.43 -10.57 14.24
N SER A 103 -10.19 -9.78 14.96
CA SER A 103 -10.70 -10.19 16.27
C SER A 103 -11.61 -11.42 16.16
N PRO A 104 -11.49 -12.40 17.09
CA PRO A 104 -12.31 -13.61 17.10
C PRO A 104 -13.81 -13.36 17.27
N ILE A 105 -14.21 -12.17 17.73
CA ILE A 105 -15.65 -11.80 17.82
C ILE A 105 -16.26 -11.48 16.45
N VAL A 106 -15.46 -11.36 15.38
CA VAL A 106 -15.92 -11.08 14.01
C VAL A 106 -16.21 -12.40 13.31
N GLU A 107 -17.44 -12.60 12.87
CA GLU A 107 -17.83 -13.83 12.18
C GLU A 107 -17.48 -13.79 10.70
N HIS A 108 -17.80 -12.71 10.01
CA HIS A 108 -17.56 -12.54 8.58
C HIS A 108 -16.82 -11.23 8.31
N ALA A 109 -15.81 -11.29 7.46
CA ALA A 109 -15.05 -10.09 7.10
C ALA A 109 -14.78 -10.01 5.60
N ARG A 110 -14.86 -8.81 5.03
CA ARG A 110 -14.56 -8.50 3.63
C ARG A 110 -13.65 -7.28 3.56
N HIS A 111 -12.60 -7.41 2.76
CA HIS A 111 -11.65 -6.33 2.51
C HIS A 111 -11.45 -6.16 1.01
N ALA A 112 -11.86 -5.02 0.46
CA ALA A 112 -11.57 -4.62 -0.91
C ALA A 112 -10.23 -3.88 -0.96
N LEU A 113 -9.33 -4.30 -1.87
CA LEU A 113 -7.93 -3.85 -1.94
C LEU A 113 -7.59 -3.33 -3.34
N ALA A 114 -6.86 -2.24 -3.41
CA ALA A 114 -6.43 -1.60 -4.65
C ALA A 114 -5.11 -2.19 -5.17
N LEU A 115 -5.08 -2.56 -6.45
CA LEU A 115 -3.88 -3.05 -7.11
C LEU A 115 -2.88 -1.94 -7.45
N ASP A 116 -3.37 -0.72 -7.75
CA ASP A 116 -2.58 0.29 -8.46
C ASP A 116 -2.11 1.46 -7.58
N GLU A 117 -2.45 1.45 -6.29
CA GLU A 117 -1.96 2.46 -5.35
C GLU A 117 -0.45 2.33 -5.16
N GLN A 118 0.27 3.43 -5.30
CA GLN A 118 1.73 3.47 -5.22
C GLN A 118 2.25 4.35 -4.07
N ARG A 119 1.42 5.18 -3.46
CA ARG A 119 1.86 6.00 -2.33
C ARG A 119 2.26 5.12 -1.16
N GLN A 120 3.48 5.28 -0.67
CA GLN A 120 4.01 4.45 0.41
C GLN A 120 3.19 4.57 1.70
N SER A 121 2.67 5.75 2.00
CA SER A 121 1.80 5.99 3.15
C SER A 121 0.42 5.31 3.04
N PHE A 122 0.09 4.73 1.90
CA PHE A 122 -1.17 4.03 1.63
C PHE A 122 -0.97 2.51 1.45
N ILE A 123 0.08 1.92 2.00
CA ILE A 123 0.23 0.47 2.03
C ILE A 123 -0.92 -0.13 2.84
N PRO A 124 -1.68 -1.09 2.28
CA PRO A 124 -2.85 -1.63 2.94
C PRO A 124 -2.46 -2.53 4.11
N THR A 125 -3.17 -2.41 5.21
CA THR A 125 -3.04 -3.30 6.36
C THR A 125 -3.92 -4.53 6.14
N LEU A 126 -3.30 -5.63 5.76
CA LEU A 126 -4.00 -6.90 5.59
C LEU A 126 -4.23 -7.57 6.95
N TRP A 127 -5.30 -8.34 7.05
CA TRP A 127 -5.46 -9.28 8.16
C TRP A 127 -4.49 -10.45 7.98
N ASP A 128 -3.70 -10.73 8.99
CA ASP A 128 -2.60 -11.71 8.97
C ASP A 128 -2.99 -13.09 9.51
N ASN A 129 -4.04 -13.18 10.30
CA ASN A 129 -4.49 -14.41 10.97
C ASN A 129 -5.64 -15.14 10.25
N VAL A 130 -5.80 -14.95 8.95
CA VAL A 130 -7.03 -15.33 8.22
C VAL A 130 -6.83 -16.31 7.05
N ALA A 131 -5.61 -16.77 6.82
CA ALA A 131 -5.26 -17.56 5.64
C ALA A 131 -6.20 -18.77 5.37
N ASP A 132 -6.69 -19.42 6.43
CA ASP A 132 -7.55 -20.62 6.33
C ASP A 132 -8.99 -20.34 6.81
N ASN A 133 -9.37 -19.08 7.00
CA ASN A 133 -10.72 -18.75 7.46
C ASN A 133 -11.68 -18.51 6.27
N PRO A 134 -12.59 -19.45 5.95
CA PRO A 134 -13.50 -19.33 4.81
C PRO A 134 -14.52 -18.19 4.96
N LYS A 135 -14.66 -17.64 6.17
CA LYS A 135 -15.55 -16.51 6.47
C LYS A 135 -14.90 -15.16 6.16
N VAL A 136 -13.61 -15.14 5.82
CA VAL A 136 -12.84 -13.93 5.52
C VAL A 136 -12.44 -13.92 4.05
N LYS A 137 -12.63 -12.79 3.38
CA LYS A 137 -12.17 -12.58 2.00
C LYS A 137 -11.46 -11.24 1.90
N GLN A 138 -10.22 -11.29 1.42
CA GLN A 138 -9.43 -10.11 1.04
C GLN A 138 -9.28 -10.16 -0.49
N ARG A 139 -9.92 -9.23 -1.20
CA ARG A 139 -10.01 -9.28 -2.67
C ARG A 139 -9.44 -8.02 -3.30
N TRP A 140 -8.63 -8.23 -4.34
CA TRP A 140 -7.93 -7.19 -5.07
C TRP A 140 -8.68 -6.75 -6.31
N PHE A 141 -8.78 -5.44 -6.49
CA PHE A 141 -9.48 -4.77 -7.59
C PHE A 141 -8.55 -3.83 -8.33
N ALA A 142 -8.87 -3.54 -9.61
CA ALA A 142 -8.17 -2.53 -10.38
C ALA A 142 -8.44 -1.13 -9.82
N GLY A 143 -7.43 -0.29 -9.81
CA GLY A 143 -7.53 1.10 -9.37
C GLY A 143 -6.61 1.45 -8.21
N VAL A 144 -6.53 2.74 -7.91
CA VAL A 144 -5.86 3.31 -6.75
C VAL A 144 -6.80 3.35 -5.54
N HIS A 145 -6.31 3.82 -4.40
CA HIS A 145 -7.06 3.85 -3.13
C HIS A 145 -8.51 4.38 -3.27
N ALA A 146 -8.70 5.53 -3.91
CA ALA A 146 -10.02 6.13 -4.09
C ALA A 146 -10.81 5.57 -5.30
N ASP A 147 -10.16 4.86 -6.23
CA ASP A 147 -10.87 4.06 -7.24
C ASP A 147 -11.56 2.84 -6.62
N VAL A 148 -10.96 2.27 -5.58
CA VAL A 148 -11.50 1.12 -4.86
C VAL A 148 -12.43 1.57 -3.73
N GLY A 149 -12.01 2.56 -2.94
CA GLY A 149 -12.77 3.04 -1.78
C GLY A 149 -13.88 4.04 -2.09
N GLY A 150 -13.89 4.60 -3.30
CA GLY A 150 -14.76 5.70 -3.68
C GLY A 150 -14.15 7.07 -3.41
N GLY A 151 -14.73 8.12 -4.00
CA GLY A 151 -14.31 9.51 -3.82
C GLY A 151 -14.06 10.28 -5.12
N TYR A 152 -13.85 9.60 -6.24
CA TYR A 152 -13.79 10.23 -7.54
C TYR A 152 -15.18 10.36 -8.18
N ALA A 153 -15.35 11.38 -9.02
CA ALA A 153 -16.58 11.56 -9.79
C ALA A 153 -16.82 10.45 -10.82
N GLN A 154 -15.72 9.88 -11.35
CA GLN A 154 -15.76 8.71 -12.24
C GLN A 154 -15.75 7.45 -11.38
N CYS A 155 -16.93 6.91 -11.10
CA CYS A 155 -17.11 5.85 -10.12
C CYS A 155 -17.11 4.41 -10.72
N GLY A 156 -16.83 4.23 -12.01
CA GLY A 156 -16.91 2.92 -12.65
C GLY A 156 -16.14 1.81 -11.94
N LEU A 157 -14.93 2.10 -11.42
CA LEU A 157 -14.13 1.14 -10.66
C LEU A 157 -14.64 0.97 -9.22
N SER A 158 -15.00 2.05 -8.52
CA SER A 158 -15.53 1.96 -7.15
C SER A 158 -16.91 1.29 -7.10
N ASP A 159 -17.73 1.42 -8.13
CA ASP A 159 -19.00 0.75 -8.21
C ASP A 159 -18.85 -0.78 -8.32
N ILE A 160 -17.76 -1.28 -8.92
CA ILE A 160 -17.45 -2.72 -8.91
C ILE A 160 -17.21 -3.21 -7.48
N THR A 161 -16.40 -2.50 -6.71
CA THR A 161 -16.07 -2.88 -5.34
C THR A 161 -17.27 -2.76 -4.42
N LEU A 162 -18.09 -1.73 -4.61
CA LEU A 162 -19.34 -1.54 -3.88
C LEU A 162 -20.35 -2.65 -4.22
N GLN A 163 -20.52 -2.98 -5.50
CA GLN A 163 -21.40 -4.07 -5.94
C GLN A 163 -20.95 -5.42 -5.33
N TRP A 164 -19.64 -5.71 -5.33
CA TRP A 164 -19.11 -6.90 -4.67
C TRP A 164 -19.41 -6.92 -3.17
N MET A 165 -19.16 -5.83 -2.47
CA MET A 165 -19.41 -5.74 -1.03
C MET A 165 -20.91 -5.87 -0.70
N MET A 166 -21.77 -5.25 -1.47
CA MET A 166 -23.23 -5.37 -1.34
C MET A 166 -23.67 -6.81 -1.53
N ALA A 167 -23.17 -7.50 -2.55
CA ALA A 167 -23.48 -8.91 -2.82
C ALA A 167 -23.03 -9.83 -1.68
N GLU A 168 -21.82 -9.62 -1.14
CA GLU A 168 -21.31 -10.38 0.00
C GLU A 168 -22.14 -10.14 1.27
N ALA A 169 -22.50 -8.90 1.55
CA ALA A 169 -23.33 -8.54 2.72
C ALA A 169 -24.78 -9.08 2.57
N ALA A 170 -25.38 -8.95 1.39
CA ALA A 170 -26.71 -9.48 1.11
C ALA A 170 -26.76 -11.00 1.19
N GLY A 171 -25.72 -11.68 0.71
CA GLY A 171 -25.55 -13.13 0.85
C GLY A 171 -25.49 -13.61 2.30
N LEU A 172 -25.14 -12.72 3.23
CA LEU A 172 -25.13 -12.93 4.67
C LEU A 172 -26.38 -12.40 5.39
N GLY A 173 -27.41 -11.96 4.64
CA GLY A 173 -28.70 -11.57 5.18
C GLY A 173 -28.91 -10.07 5.36
N LEU A 174 -27.99 -9.19 4.92
CA LEU A 174 -28.25 -7.76 4.91
C LEU A 174 -29.34 -7.44 3.87
N THR A 175 -30.38 -6.78 4.31
CA THR A 175 -31.45 -6.30 3.43
C THR A 175 -31.05 -4.98 2.80
N LEU A 176 -30.97 -4.95 1.48
CA LEU A 176 -30.70 -3.74 0.70
C LEU A 176 -32.02 -3.10 0.22
N LEU A 177 -31.99 -1.81 -0.04
CA LEU A 177 -33.13 -1.13 -0.64
C LEU A 177 -33.39 -1.69 -2.05
N PRO A 178 -34.63 -1.99 -2.41
CA PRO A 178 -34.98 -2.47 -3.76
C PRO A 178 -34.48 -1.52 -4.84
N GLY A 179 -33.76 -2.05 -5.82
CA GLY A 179 -33.27 -1.28 -6.97
C GLY A 179 -32.02 -0.42 -6.67
N ILE A 180 -31.36 -0.56 -5.51
CA ILE A 180 -30.14 0.20 -5.20
C ILE A 180 -29.01 -0.12 -6.17
N ASP A 181 -28.88 -1.36 -6.60
CA ASP A 181 -27.91 -1.84 -7.58
C ASP A 181 -28.09 -1.19 -8.97
N ALA A 182 -29.31 -0.77 -9.32
CA ALA A 182 -29.56 -0.02 -10.56
C ALA A 182 -28.97 1.41 -10.54
N GLN A 183 -28.52 1.90 -9.39
CA GLN A 183 -27.84 3.19 -9.27
C GLN A 183 -26.32 3.07 -9.50
N LEU A 184 -25.78 1.86 -9.56
CA LEU A 184 -24.37 1.60 -9.83
C LEU A 184 -24.13 1.47 -11.33
N ALA A 185 -22.97 1.92 -11.78
CA ALA A 185 -22.50 1.80 -13.15
C ALA A 185 -21.09 1.15 -13.20
N PRO A 186 -20.94 -0.11 -12.73
CA PRO A 186 -19.64 -0.78 -12.67
C PRO A 186 -19.05 -0.92 -14.08
N ASP A 187 -17.82 -0.48 -14.23
CA ASP A 187 -17.09 -0.56 -15.50
C ASP A 187 -15.65 -1.02 -15.28
N PRO A 188 -15.28 -2.26 -15.66
CA PRO A 188 -13.92 -2.76 -15.59
C PRO A 188 -12.91 -1.92 -16.41
N HIS A 189 -13.40 -1.16 -17.40
CA HIS A 189 -12.59 -0.28 -18.24
C HIS A 189 -12.71 1.19 -17.82
N GLY A 190 -13.37 1.47 -16.70
CA GLY A 190 -13.47 2.80 -16.12
C GLY A 190 -12.11 3.46 -15.93
N LEU A 191 -12.12 4.78 -15.79
CA LEU A 191 -10.91 5.57 -15.63
C LEU A 191 -10.12 5.09 -14.39
N LEU A 192 -8.87 4.74 -14.60
CA LEU A 192 -7.89 4.48 -13.55
C LEU A 192 -7.17 5.79 -13.28
N HIS A 193 -7.31 6.32 -12.07
CA HIS A 193 -6.74 7.61 -11.70
C HIS A 193 -5.27 7.48 -11.32
N ASP A 194 -4.54 8.59 -11.41
CA ASP A 194 -3.20 8.72 -10.83
C ASP A 194 -3.34 9.33 -9.43
N SER A 195 -2.98 8.58 -8.40
CA SER A 195 -2.98 9.05 -7.00
C SER A 195 -1.72 9.82 -6.62
N VAL A 196 -0.65 9.73 -7.44
CA VAL A 196 0.63 10.41 -7.19
C VAL A 196 0.61 11.82 -7.78
N THR A 197 -0.31 12.64 -7.29
CA THR A 197 -0.51 14.03 -7.74
C THR A 197 -0.23 15.03 -6.63
N GLY A 198 -0.09 16.31 -6.98
CA GLY A 198 0.13 17.38 -6.00
C GLY A 198 1.36 17.13 -5.13
N ILE A 199 1.18 17.19 -3.83
CA ILE A 199 2.25 16.96 -2.83
C ILE A 199 2.80 15.54 -2.86
N PHE A 200 1.98 14.55 -3.23
CA PHE A 200 2.41 13.14 -3.29
C PHE A 200 3.51 12.88 -4.34
N LYS A 201 3.69 13.78 -5.34
CA LYS A 201 4.83 13.71 -6.26
C LYS A 201 6.19 13.88 -5.57
N LEU A 202 6.18 14.54 -4.41
CA LEU A 202 7.39 14.77 -3.59
C LEU A 202 7.63 13.63 -2.58
N LEU A 203 6.64 12.78 -2.33
CA LEU A 203 6.74 11.67 -1.38
C LEU A 203 7.19 10.39 -2.07
N HIS A 204 7.66 9.44 -1.26
CA HIS A 204 8.06 8.13 -1.75
C HIS A 204 6.86 7.33 -2.23
N THR A 205 7.06 6.62 -3.33
CA THR A 205 6.12 5.61 -3.82
C THR A 205 6.75 4.22 -3.69
N CYS A 206 5.90 3.21 -3.63
CA CYS A 206 6.30 1.83 -3.52
C CYS A 206 5.28 0.95 -4.29
N PRO A 207 5.71 0.05 -5.18
CA PRO A 207 4.79 -0.93 -5.76
C PRO A 207 4.23 -1.82 -4.64
N ARG A 208 2.97 -2.20 -4.75
CA ARG A 208 2.35 -3.09 -3.77
C ARG A 208 2.76 -4.54 -3.97
N SER A 209 2.89 -5.28 -2.86
CA SER A 209 2.90 -6.73 -2.88
C SER A 209 1.48 -7.22 -3.14
N VAL A 210 1.22 -7.65 -4.36
CA VAL A 210 -0.11 -8.09 -4.81
C VAL A 210 -0.06 -9.55 -5.24
N PRO A 211 -1.18 -10.29 -5.20
CA PRO A 211 -1.23 -11.67 -5.68
C PRO A 211 -0.94 -11.73 -7.18
N ARG A 212 -0.54 -12.91 -7.67
CA ARG A 212 -0.38 -13.13 -9.10
C ARG A 212 -1.72 -12.99 -9.81
N ILE A 213 -1.77 -12.11 -10.81
CA ILE A 213 -2.99 -11.75 -11.55
C ILE A 213 -3.19 -12.77 -12.68
N VAL A 214 -3.93 -13.83 -12.36
CA VAL A 214 -4.27 -14.90 -13.30
C VAL A 214 -5.75 -15.25 -13.18
N ALA A 215 -6.34 -15.70 -14.29
CA ALA A 215 -7.73 -16.15 -14.30
C ALA A 215 -7.97 -17.26 -13.27
N GLY A 216 -9.05 -17.14 -12.51
CA GLY A 216 -9.42 -18.11 -11.46
C GLY A 216 -8.71 -17.90 -10.11
N SER A 217 -7.87 -16.88 -9.95
CA SER A 217 -7.34 -16.52 -8.63
C SER A 217 -8.49 -16.12 -7.70
N PRO A 218 -8.60 -16.72 -6.49
CA PRO A 218 -9.66 -16.37 -5.54
C PRO A 218 -9.48 -14.96 -4.94
N ASP A 219 -8.25 -14.45 -4.95
CA ASP A 219 -7.89 -13.19 -4.33
C ASP A 219 -7.99 -12.00 -5.30
N VAL A 220 -8.20 -12.25 -6.60
CA VAL A 220 -8.29 -11.23 -7.63
C VAL A 220 -9.71 -11.21 -8.20
N ASP A 221 -10.32 -10.03 -8.27
CA ASP A 221 -11.66 -9.90 -8.83
C ASP A 221 -11.68 -10.18 -10.34
N ALA A 222 -12.79 -10.74 -10.83
CA ALA A 222 -12.96 -11.06 -12.24
C ALA A 222 -12.87 -9.83 -13.16
N SER A 223 -13.25 -8.65 -12.68
CA SER A 223 -13.15 -7.39 -13.41
C SER A 223 -11.70 -7.01 -13.75
N VAL A 224 -10.75 -7.39 -12.90
CA VAL A 224 -9.31 -7.22 -13.16
C VAL A 224 -8.86 -8.04 -14.37
N ILE A 225 -9.30 -9.30 -14.43
CA ILE A 225 -8.99 -10.21 -15.55
C ILE A 225 -9.67 -9.73 -16.83
N GLN A 226 -10.90 -9.20 -16.74
CA GLN A 226 -11.58 -8.59 -17.86
C GLN A 226 -10.79 -7.39 -18.39
N ARG A 227 -10.37 -6.46 -17.51
CA ARG A 227 -9.54 -5.31 -17.88
C ARG A 227 -8.21 -5.72 -18.51
N GLN A 228 -7.58 -6.79 -17.99
CA GLN A 228 -6.32 -7.31 -18.51
C GLN A 228 -6.46 -7.93 -19.91
N SER A 229 -7.52 -8.72 -20.13
CA SER A 229 -7.75 -9.45 -21.39
C SER A 229 -8.30 -8.57 -22.52
N GLN A 230 -8.94 -7.47 -22.17
CA GLN A 230 -9.55 -6.51 -23.10
C GLN A 230 -8.93 -5.11 -22.90
N PRO A 231 -7.64 -4.92 -23.24
CA PRO A 231 -6.95 -3.66 -22.95
C PRO A 231 -7.55 -2.51 -23.76
N ILE A 232 -7.67 -1.35 -23.11
CA ILE A 232 -8.05 -0.11 -23.78
C ILE A 232 -6.91 0.30 -24.71
N LEU A 233 -7.19 0.54 -25.99
CA LEU A 233 -6.19 0.82 -27.03
C LEU A 233 -5.18 1.92 -26.66
N LEU A 234 -5.62 2.93 -25.89
CA LEU A 234 -4.79 4.08 -25.52
C LEU A 234 -3.87 3.81 -24.33
N HIS A 235 -4.10 2.77 -23.53
CA HIS A 235 -3.40 2.53 -22.27
C HIS A 235 -2.49 1.29 -22.28
N GLY A 236 -2.45 0.55 -23.41
CA GLY A 236 -1.70 -0.70 -23.50
C GLY A 236 -2.30 -1.82 -22.65
N ARG A 237 -1.51 -2.86 -22.42
CA ARG A 237 -1.95 -4.00 -21.61
C ARG A 237 -1.91 -3.65 -20.13
N TYR A 238 -3.04 -3.82 -19.48
CA TYR A 238 -3.15 -3.66 -18.02
C TYR A 238 -2.47 -4.85 -17.32
N ARG A 239 -1.46 -4.57 -16.51
CA ARG A 239 -0.74 -5.54 -15.65
C ARG A 239 -0.46 -6.88 -16.34
N PRO A 240 0.25 -6.90 -17.49
CA PRO A 240 0.59 -8.15 -18.15
C PRO A 240 1.42 -9.02 -17.21
N VAL A 241 1.20 -10.34 -17.27
CA VAL A 241 2.01 -11.31 -16.52
C VAL A 241 2.86 -12.09 -17.50
N THR A 242 4.16 -12.10 -17.26
CA THR A 242 5.15 -12.83 -18.06
C THR A 242 5.89 -13.80 -17.14
N ASP A 243 5.86 -15.07 -17.48
CA ASP A 243 6.63 -16.10 -16.81
C ASP A 243 7.99 -16.26 -17.51
N VAL A 244 9.04 -16.37 -16.71
CA VAL A 244 10.37 -16.70 -17.19
C VAL A 244 10.61 -18.19 -16.98
N THR A 245 10.89 -18.89 -18.06
CA THR A 245 11.24 -20.32 -18.02
C THR A 245 12.66 -20.52 -18.55
N ALA A 246 13.21 -21.73 -18.43
CA ALA A 246 14.53 -22.07 -18.98
C ALA A 246 14.59 -21.88 -20.51
N GLU A 247 13.44 -22.08 -21.20
CA GLU A 247 13.35 -22.01 -22.66
C GLU A 247 12.94 -20.62 -23.14
N HIS A 248 12.32 -19.81 -22.27
CA HIS A 248 11.79 -18.49 -22.63
C HIS A 248 12.29 -17.43 -21.64
N PRO A 249 13.53 -16.91 -21.87
CA PRO A 249 14.01 -15.74 -21.16
C PRO A 249 13.19 -14.51 -21.55
N ALA A 250 13.03 -13.57 -20.64
CA ALA A 250 12.38 -12.31 -20.90
C ALA A 250 13.40 -11.18 -21.00
N THR A 251 13.25 -10.32 -21.99
CA THR A 251 14.07 -9.11 -22.17
C THR A 251 13.17 -7.90 -22.26
N PHE A 252 13.54 -6.82 -21.57
CA PHE A 252 12.80 -5.56 -21.58
C PHE A 252 13.74 -4.39 -21.30
N ASP A 253 13.29 -3.20 -21.68
CA ASP A 253 14.01 -1.96 -21.44
C ASP A 253 13.66 -1.39 -20.07
N VAL A 254 14.68 -1.07 -19.27
CA VAL A 254 14.57 -0.35 -18.02
C VAL A 254 14.92 1.10 -18.29
N PHE A 255 13.93 1.98 -18.25
CA PHE A 255 14.09 3.41 -18.51
C PHE A 255 14.64 4.12 -17.27
N ALA A 256 15.70 4.89 -17.44
CA ALA A 256 16.36 5.61 -16.37
C ALA A 256 15.45 6.64 -15.68
N ARG A 257 14.51 7.23 -16.43
CA ARG A 257 13.57 8.23 -15.93
C ARG A 257 12.46 7.68 -15.03
N GLU A 258 12.19 6.38 -15.12
CA GLU A 258 11.11 5.76 -14.37
C GLU A 258 11.59 5.36 -12.97
N ARG A 259 10.91 5.88 -11.95
CA ARG A 259 11.18 5.50 -10.54
C ARG A 259 10.90 4.01 -10.30
N TRP A 260 9.97 3.45 -11.07
CA TRP A 260 9.58 2.05 -11.06
C TRP A 260 9.26 1.58 -12.47
N ASN A 261 10.13 0.78 -13.07
CA ASN A 261 9.80 0.09 -14.31
C ASN A 261 9.05 -1.20 -13.96
N ALA A 262 7.74 -1.22 -14.20
CA ALA A 262 6.90 -2.39 -14.02
C ALA A 262 7.14 -3.36 -15.19
N THR A 263 7.73 -4.52 -14.90
CA THR A 263 8.13 -5.46 -15.96
C THR A 263 7.03 -6.45 -16.33
N GLY A 264 6.04 -6.63 -15.46
CA GLY A 264 5.04 -7.69 -15.59
C GLY A 264 5.59 -9.09 -15.32
N ILE A 265 6.85 -9.23 -14.95
CA ILE A 265 7.47 -10.53 -14.66
C ILE A 265 7.14 -10.95 -13.24
N TRP A 266 6.66 -12.18 -13.11
CA TRP A 266 6.46 -12.84 -11.82
C TRP A 266 7.67 -13.71 -11.49
N LEU A 267 8.33 -13.44 -10.36
CA LEU A 267 9.41 -14.27 -9.84
C LEU A 267 8.87 -15.21 -8.75
N GLU A 268 9.24 -16.48 -8.83
CA GLU A 268 8.81 -17.52 -7.90
C GLU A 268 9.81 -17.69 -6.76
N ALA A 269 9.30 -17.82 -5.54
CA ALA A 269 10.12 -18.09 -4.35
C ALA A 269 10.98 -19.34 -4.53
N GLY A 270 12.24 -19.26 -4.09
CA GLY A 270 13.15 -20.41 -4.12
C GLY A 270 13.72 -20.77 -5.49
N VAL A 271 13.34 -20.05 -6.55
CA VAL A 271 13.84 -20.26 -7.91
C VAL A 271 15.00 -19.30 -8.18
N GLU A 272 16.15 -19.84 -8.64
CA GLU A 272 17.28 -19.01 -9.05
C GLU A 272 17.03 -18.41 -10.44
N TYR A 273 17.17 -17.09 -10.54
CA TYR A 273 17.13 -16.35 -11.79
C TYR A 273 18.49 -15.71 -12.09
N ARG A 274 18.86 -15.69 -13.37
CA ARG A 274 20.03 -15.00 -13.88
C ARG A 274 19.61 -13.71 -14.57
N PHE A 275 20.23 -12.63 -14.16
CA PHE A 275 20.04 -11.28 -14.71
C PHE A 275 21.26 -10.87 -15.51
N THR A 276 21.06 -10.31 -16.70
CA THR A 276 22.13 -9.70 -17.52
C THR A 276 21.61 -8.40 -18.09
N ALA A 277 22.39 -7.34 -17.97
CA ALA A 277 22.02 -6.01 -18.46
C ALA A 277 23.07 -5.45 -19.43
N THR A 278 22.60 -4.83 -20.50
CA THR A 278 23.43 -4.20 -21.53
C THR A 278 22.88 -2.82 -21.90
N GLY A 279 23.71 -1.98 -22.53
CA GLY A 279 23.29 -0.64 -22.92
C GLY A 279 23.80 0.43 -21.98
N LYS A 280 23.40 1.67 -22.25
CA LYS A 280 23.77 2.86 -21.48
C LYS A 280 22.57 3.77 -21.34
N TRP A 281 22.47 4.39 -20.19
CA TRP A 281 21.55 5.48 -19.88
C TRP A 281 22.31 6.73 -19.49
N LEU A 282 21.62 7.83 -19.24
CA LEU A 282 22.22 9.12 -18.91
C LEU A 282 21.66 9.60 -17.58
N ASP A 283 22.56 9.99 -16.68
CA ASP A 283 22.28 10.86 -15.53
C ASP A 283 22.56 12.30 -15.98
N GLY A 284 21.52 13.07 -16.26
CA GLY A 284 21.67 14.35 -16.91
C GLY A 284 22.42 14.23 -18.25
N SER A 285 23.70 14.61 -18.25
CA SER A 285 24.60 14.50 -19.40
C SER A 285 25.65 13.37 -19.26
N VAL A 286 25.72 12.71 -18.13
CA VAL A 286 26.76 11.70 -17.81
C VAL A 286 26.30 10.31 -18.29
N PRO A 287 27.01 9.68 -19.24
CA PRO A 287 26.67 8.33 -19.67
C PRO A 287 27.11 7.30 -18.62
N CYS A 288 26.15 6.43 -18.23
CA CYS A 288 26.38 5.36 -17.28
C CYS A 288 25.97 4.02 -17.92
N GLU A 289 26.67 2.94 -17.59
CA GLU A 289 26.23 1.58 -17.87
C GLU A 289 25.38 1.06 -16.69
N ALA A 290 24.79 -0.11 -16.86
CA ALA A 290 23.99 -0.74 -15.80
C ALA A 290 24.77 -0.99 -14.49
N GLY A 291 26.10 -1.01 -14.53
CA GLY A 291 26.98 -1.10 -13.34
C GLY A 291 27.03 0.16 -12.50
N GLY A 292 26.52 1.26 -13.01
CA GLY A 292 26.58 2.56 -12.37
C GLY A 292 27.84 3.36 -12.72
N THR A 293 28.10 4.44 -11.96
CA THR A 293 29.26 5.32 -12.18
C THR A 293 30.54 4.67 -11.61
N ASP A 294 31.62 4.70 -12.38
CA ASP A 294 32.89 4.04 -12.00
C ASP A 294 33.60 4.72 -10.81
N ASP A 295 33.35 6.00 -10.56
CA ASP A 295 34.00 6.78 -9.51
C ASP A 295 33.15 6.92 -8.23
N GLY A 296 31.92 6.42 -8.25
CA GLY A 296 31.00 6.51 -7.12
C GLY A 296 30.61 7.94 -6.72
N LYS A 297 30.96 8.95 -7.55
CA LYS A 297 30.73 10.36 -7.23
C LYS A 297 29.38 10.83 -7.79
N PHE A 298 28.69 11.56 -6.95
CA PHE A 298 27.55 12.38 -7.31
C PHE A 298 28.07 13.72 -7.89
N TYR A 299 27.54 14.17 -9.00
CA TYR A 299 27.88 15.46 -9.59
C TYR A 299 26.90 16.55 -9.10
N PRO A 300 27.30 17.34 -8.07
CA PRO A 300 26.38 18.26 -7.37
C PRO A 300 25.93 19.49 -8.21
N GLY A 301 26.52 19.69 -9.39
CA GLY A 301 26.23 20.89 -10.21
C GLY A 301 24.76 20.99 -10.68
N GLU A 302 24.10 19.86 -10.91
CA GLU A 302 22.69 19.81 -11.33
C GLU A 302 21.72 19.84 -10.14
N ALA A 303 22.10 19.29 -9.00
CA ALA A 303 21.32 19.33 -7.76
C ALA A 303 21.07 20.79 -7.29
N ALA A 304 22.03 21.68 -7.48
CA ALA A 304 21.89 23.09 -7.11
C ALA A 304 20.83 23.83 -7.93
N GLN A 305 20.62 23.48 -9.20
CA GLN A 305 19.57 24.08 -10.04
C GLN A 305 18.17 23.58 -9.67
N ILE A 306 18.04 22.33 -9.29
CA ILE A 306 16.76 21.75 -8.88
C ILE A 306 16.35 22.28 -7.50
N MET A 307 17.32 22.40 -6.58
CA MET A 307 17.09 23.01 -5.27
C MET A 307 16.62 24.46 -5.37
N ALA A 308 17.13 25.23 -6.31
CA ALA A 308 16.71 26.63 -6.52
C ALA A 308 15.27 26.74 -7.04
N SER A 309 14.79 25.76 -7.82
CA SER A 309 13.42 25.79 -8.38
C SER A 309 12.35 25.28 -7.41
N VAL A 310 12.75 24.55 -6.36
CA VAL A 310 11.85 23.96 -5.36
C VAL A 310 11.86 24.73 -4.05
N SER A 311 12.79 25.72 -3.89
CA SER A 311 13.10 26.36 -2.61
C SER A 311 11.93 27.10 -1.96
N ASP A 312 11.02 27.72 -2.73
CA ASP A 312 9.96 28.56 -2.14
C ASP A 312 8.85 27.77 -1.44
N LYS A 313 8.62 26.54 -1.89
CA LYS A 313 7.63 25.63 -1.26
C LYS A 313 8.24 24.72 -0.19
N LEU A 314 9.53 24.43 -0.32
CA LEU A 314 10.28 23.60 0.62
C LEU A 314 10.79 24.35 1.84
N GLU A 315 10.99 25.68 1.76
CA GLU A 315 11.43 26.45 2.92
C GLU A 315 10.42 26.42 4.08
N ALA A 316 9.12 26.36 3.75
CA ALA A 316 8.07 26.19 4.75
C ALA A 316 8.06 24.76 5.36
N LEU A 317 8.35 23.75 4.56
CA LEU A 317 8.50 22.36 5.00
C LEU A 317 9.80 22.14 5.78
N TRP A 318 10.88 22.80 5.37
CA TRP A 318 12.21 22.68 5.99
C TRP A 318 12.27 23.25 7.40
N LYS A 319 11.59 24.36 7.65
CA LYS A 319 11.52 24.99 8.99
C LYS A 319 10.80 24.10 10.02
N GLY A 320 9.93 23.19 9.57
CA GLY A 320 9.27 22.21 10.42
C GLY A 320 10.09 20.93 10.66
N ALA A 321 10.95 20.53 9.71
CA ALA A 321 11.63 19.25 9.66
C ALA A 321 12.98 19.19 10.39
N THR A 322 13.55 20.35 10.82
CA THR A 322 14.90 20.43 11.41
C THR A 322 15.05 19.75 12.78
N LYS A 323 14.03 19.06 13.28
CA LYS A 323 14.12 18.23 14.50
C LYS A 323 14.26 16.73 14.25
N ASN A 324 14.20 16.26 13.00
CA ASN A 324 14.29 14.83 12.68
C ASN A 324 15.52 14.53 11.81
N GLN A 325 16.29 13.54 12.22
CA GLN A 325 17.55 13.10 11.56
C GLN A 325 17.33 12.45 10.17
N ASP A 326 16.09 12.32 9.70
CA ASP A 326 15.76 11.72 8.40
C ASP A 326 15.87 12.68 7.19
N VAL A 327 16.34 13.91 7.41
CA VAL A 327 16.46 14.94 6.35
C VAL A 327 17.60 14.65 5.35
N ASP A 328 18.57 13.81 5.72
CA ASP A 328 19.66 13.38 4.81
C ASP A 328 19.18 12.48 3.66
N PHE A 329 17.95 12.04 3.67
CA PHE A 329 17.38 11.05 2.73
C PHE A 329 17.08 11.63 1.33
N TRP A 330 16.88 12.91 1.19
CA TRP A 330 16.37 13.53 -0.03
C TRP A 330 17.39 13.62 -1.18
N LEU A 331 18.68 13.66 -0.85
CA LEU A 331 19.79 13.73 -1.82
C LEU A 331 20.62 12.43 -1.83
N SER A 332 20.21 11.40 -1.10
CA SER A 332 20.90 10.12 -1.10
C SER A 332 20.29 9.19 -2.16
N ARG A 333 21.15 8.38 -2.77
CA ARG A 333 20.70 7.29 -3.65
C ARG A 333 19.81 6.31 -2.88
N ARG A 334 18.84 5.71 -3.56
CA ARG A 334 17.83 4.84 -2.95
C ARG A 334 18.45 3.60 -2.27
N VAL A 335 19.50 3.05 -2.83
CA VAL A 335 20.27 1.94 -2.26
C VAL A 335 21.68 2.41 -1.95
N GLY A 336 21.93 2.76 -0.68
CA GLY A 336 23.20 3.35 -0.23
C GLY A 336 24.43 2.47 -0.43
N THR A 337 24.25 1.16 -0.51
CA THR A 337 25.35 0.17 -0.70
C THR A 337 25.71 -0.06 -2.17
N ALA A 338 24.86 0.38 -3.12
CA ALA A 338 25.11 0.23 -4.55
C ALA A 338 25.65 1.53 -5.17
N PRO A 339 26.42 1.47 -6.27
CA PRO A 339 26.87 2.67 -6.99
C PRO A 339 25.70 3.56 -7.46
N TRP A 340 25.96 4.85 -7.64
CA TRP A 340 25.02 5.72 -8.34
C TRP A 340 24.74 5.17 -9.72
N PHE A 341 23.48 5.27 -10.17
CA PHE A 341 23.01 4.76 -11.45
C PHE A 341 23.21 3.25 -11.71
N ALA A 342 23.59 2.48 -10.70
CA ALA A 342 23.54 1.03 -10.81
C ALA A 342 22.10 0.56 -11.06
N LEU A 343 21.92 -0.45 -11.89
CA LEU A 343 20.64 -1.09 -12.09
C LEU A 343 20.25 -1.87 -10.84
N ILE A 344 19.11 -1.52 -10.28
CA ILE A 344 18.50 -2.17 -9.12
C ILE A 344 17.24 -2.92 -9.54
N GLY A 345 17.08 -4.12 -9.02
CA GLY A 345 15.84 -4.90 -9.07
C GLY A 345 15.13 -4.93 -7.72
N VAL A 346 13.81 -5.05 -7.77
CA VAL A 346 12.95 -5.19 -6.59
C VAL A 346 11.89 -6.25 -6.86
N VAL A 347 11.74 -7.17 -5.94
CA VAL A 347 10.60 -8.11 -5.91
C VAL A 347 9.57 -7.55 -4.93
N ALA A 348 8.39 -7.19 -5.42
CA ALA A 348 7.33 -6.62 -4.61
C ALA A 348 6.62 -7.73 -3.80
N ASN A 349 7.21 -8.15 -2.68
CA ASN A 349 6.81 -9.33 -1.92
C ASN A 349 6.80 -9.15 -0.39
N HIS A 350 7.23 -7.99 0.13
CA HIS A 350 7.37 -7.74 1.57
C HIS A 350 8.11 -8.88 2.31
N ALA A 351 9.20 -9.34 1.72
CA ALA A 351 9.95 -10.49 2.25
C ALA A 351 11.17 -10.10 3.10
N ASP A 352 11.58 -8.83 3.05
CA ASP A 352 12.72 -8.34 3.86
C ASP A 352 12.20 -7.85 5.23
N PRO A 353 12.40 -8.64 6.31
CA PRO A 353 12.05 -8.24 7.66
C PRO A 353 13.14 -7.29 8.20
N ALA A 354 13.07 -6.03 7.87
CA ALA A 354 13.92 -5.04 8.50
C ALA A 354 13.48 -4.87 9.97
N PRO A 355 14.33 -5.24 10.97
CA PRO A 355 13.92 -5.32 12.37
C PRO A 355 13.44 -3.98 12.96
N ASP A 356 13.84 -2.86 12.35
CA ASP A 356 13.53 -1.51 12.82
C ASP A 356 12.56 -0.75 11.92
N ALA A 357 12.03 -1.38 10.86
CA ALA A 357 11.06 -0.73 9.99
C ALA A 357 9.62 -1.01 10.48
N PRO A 358 8.74 0.00 10.51
CA PRO A 358 7.34 -0.17 10.89
C PRO A 358 6.56 -1.07 9.91
N GLU A 359 7.11 -1.28 8.71
CA GLU A 359 6.51 -2.09 7.64
C GLU A 359 7.54 -2.99 6.98
N PRO A 360 7.16 -4.22 6.56
CA PRO A 360 8.07 -5.12 5.84
C PRO A 360 8.46 -4.50 4.50
N ARG A 361 9.76 -4.63 4.17
CA ARG A 361 10.32 -4.11 2.92
C ARG A 361 10.27 -5.17 1.82
N HIS A 362 10.30 -4.71 0.58
CA HIS A 362 10.52 -5.59 -0.57
C HIS A 362 11.96 -6.07 -0.63
N GLU A 363 12.16 -7.27 -1.21
CA GLU A 363 13.51 -7.73 -1.51
C GLU A 363 14.14 -6.89 -2.62
N ILE A 364 15.35 -6.40 -2.35
CA ILE A 364 16.14 -5.59 -3.27
C ILE A 364 17.33 -6.40 -3.74
N VAL A 365 17.61 -6.36 -5.04
CA VAL A 365 18.78 -6.97 -5.66
C VAL A 365 19.57 -5.93 -6.45
N VAL A 366 20.88 -5.81 -6.16
CA VAL A 366 21.79 -5.01 -6.97
C VAL A 366 22.17 -5.84 -8.20
N ILE A 367 21.58 -5.51 -9.33
CA ILE A 367 21.80 -6.25 -10.60
C ILE A 367 23.11 -5.80 -11.23
N GLY A 368 23.33 -4.49 -11.34
CA GLY A 368 24.47 -3.95 -12.07
C GLY A 368 24.48 -4.46 -13.52
N ARG A 369 25.63 -4.93 -14.00
CA ARG A 369 25.75 -5.56 -15.32
C ARG A 369 25.19 -6.99 -15.37
N GLY A 370 24.97 -7.61 -14.20
CA GLY A 370 24.39 -8.95 -14.08
C GLY A 370 24.64 -9.59 -12.74
N CYS A 371 23.70 -10.44 -12.33
CA CYS A 371 23.80 -11.22 -11.10
C CYS A 371 22.97 -12.49 -11.17
N ARG A 372 23.03 -13.30 -10.11
CA ARG A 372 22.06 -14.36 -9.82
C ARG A 372 21.34 -14.00 -8.54
N PHE A 373 20.05 -14.32 -8.51
CA PHE A 373 19.22 -14.02 -7.36
C PHE A 373 18.11 -15.06 -7.20
N THR A 374 17.82 -15.42 -5.97
CA THR A 374 16.74 -16.33 -5.59
C THR A 374 15.83 -15.61 -4.61
N PRO A 375 14.60 -15.23 -5.00
CA PRO A 375 13.70 -14.54 -4.09
C PRO A 375 13.21 -15.45 -2.95
N ALA A 376 13.10 -14.91 -1.76
CA ALA A 376 12.58 -15.62 -0.59
C ALA A 376 11.06 -15.81 -0.65
N LYS A 377 10.34 -14.85 -1.26
CA LYS A 377 8.91 -14.92 -1.55
C LYS A 377 8.64 -14.53 -2.99
N SER A 378 7.60 -15.12 -3.56
CA SER A 378 7.16 -14.75 -4.91
C SER A 378 6.63 -13.33 -4.97
N GLY A 379 6.78 -12.67 -6.13
CA GLY A 379 6.26 -11.33 -6.34
C GLY A 379 6.53 -10.79 -7.74
N TYR A 380 5.89 -9.67 -8.07
CA TYR A 380 6.18 -8.94 -9.32
C TYR A 380 7.52 -8.26 -9.24
N PHE A 381 8.26 -8.35 -10.33
CA PHE A 381 9.58 -7.75 -10.46
C PHE A 381 9.50 -6.33 -11.04
N TYR A 382 10.23 -5.42 -10.40
CA TYR A 382 10.42 -4.02 -10.81
C TYR A 382 11.91 -3.72 -10.91
N ALA A 383 12.27 -2.73 -11.73
CA ALA A 383 13.65 -2.29 -11.84
C ALA A 383 13.75 -0.76 -11.97
N TYR A 384 14.91 -0.20 -11.61
CA TYR A 384 15.17 1.24 -11.70
C TYR A 384 16.68 1.55 -11.68
N ALA A 385 17.04 2.77 -12.12
CA ALA A 385 18.38 3.32 -11.92
C ALA A 385 18.54 3.79 -10.47
N ASN A 386 19.65 3.48 -9.80
CA ASN A 386 19.92 3.86 -8.40
C ASN A 386 20.25 5.35 -8.28
N ASP A 387 19.24 6.17 -8.32
CA ASP A 387 19.34 7.62 -8.23
C ASP A 387 18.68 8.16 -6.95
N ALA A 388 18.85 9.45 -6.67
CA ALA A 388 18.09 10.11 -5.62
C ALA A 388 16.62 10.25 -6.03
N TRP A 389 15.72 10.11 -5.05
CA TRP A 389 14.28 10.02 -5.31
C TRP A 389 13.71 11.17 -6.16
N GLN A 390 14.23 12.37 -6.00
CA GLN A 390 13.75 13.57 -6.70
C GLN A 390 14.50 13.89 -8.00
N MET A 391 15.49 13.05 -8.40
CA MET A 391 16.38 13.34 -9.52
C MET A 391 16.03 12.62 -10.82
N TYR A 392 14.96 11.83 -10.85
CA TYR A 392 14.58 11.03 -12.02
C TYR A 392 14.20 11.84 -13.27
N ASP A 393 13.80 13.11 -13.11
CA ASP A 393 13.32 13.93 -14.24
C ASP A 393 14.43 14.33 -15.22
N ASN A 394 15.69 14.39 -14.79
CA ASN A 394 16.85 14.68 -15.63
C ASN A 394 17.40 13.44 -16.36
N ASN A 395 16.99 12.24 -15.96
CA ASN A 395 17.48 10.98 -16.51
C ASN A 395 16.95 10.70 -17.94
N ARG A 396 17.76 10.02 -18.76
CA ARG A 396 17.46 9.70 -20.15
C ARG A 396 17.93 8.30 -20.54
N GLY A 397 17.28 7.72 -21.51
CA GLY A 397 17.66 6.42 -22.10
C GLY A 397 17.22 5.23 -21.28
N SER A 398 17.67 4.08 -21.70
CA SER A 398 17.35 2.78 -21.08
C SER A 398 18.52 1.82 -21.16
N VAL A 399 18.54 0.84 -20.28
CA VAL A 399 19.35 -0.37 -20.41
C VAL A 399 18.43 -1.55 -20.68
N SER A 400 18.91 -2.50 -21.48
CA SER A 400 18.16 -3.71 -21.78
C SER A 400 18.51 -4.77 -20.73
N LEU A 401 17.51 -5.24 -20.00
CA LEU A 401 17.64 -6.27 -18.97
C LEU A 401 17.03 -7.58 -19.45
N THR A 402 17.83 -8.64 -19.42
CA THR A 402 17.39 -10.01 -19.71
C THR A 402 17.37 -10.82 -18.42
N ILE A 403 16.26 -11.51 -18.20
CA ILE A 403 16.07 -12.45 -17.09
C ILE A 403 15.87 -13.85 -17.68
N SER A 404 16.65 -14.81 -17.17
CA SER A 404 16.55 -16.23 -17.53
C SER A 404 16.53 -17.07 -16.26
N ARG A 405 16.02 -18.30 -16.42
CA ARG A 405 15.93 -19.30 -15.35
C ARG A 405 16.95 -20.41 -15.56
#